data_136ee6b8ef3ce7784dfcab26f3c67730
#
_entry.id   136ee6b8ef3ce7784dfcab26f3c67730
#
_cell.length_a   1.000
_cell.length_b   1.000
_cell.length_c   1.000
_cell.angle_alpha   90.00
_cell.angle_beta   90.00
_cell.angle_gamma   90.00
#
_symmetry.space_group_name_H-M   'P 1'
#
loop_
_entity.id
_entity.type
_entity.pdbx_description
1 polymer ?
#
loop_
_entity_poly.entity_id
_entity_poly.type
_entity_poly.pdbx_seq_one_letter_code
_entity_poly.pdbx_strand_id
1 'polypeptide(L)'
;MMLDTQALSVWVIPGVFAVPLIAAVVTFLIGANKTSRAIGLLVPVAVFVASMLLVIATMEGEVIVSQVAGWQGGVAIAFIADLLSALMLGVSALLVFSSMVFAYAAGLGMDRWFVPSVLIMTSGVYGAYLTGDLFNLFVMVEVALLPS
;
A
#
# COMPACT_ATOMS: atom_id res chain seq x y z
N MET A 1 -12.05 -8.09 21.60
CA MET A 1 -11.11 -8.94 20.85
C MET A 1 -9.90 -8.04 20.57
N MET A 2 -8.87 -8.09 21.44
CA MET A 2 -7.64 -7.32 21.22
C MET A 2 -6.98 -7.86 19.96
N LEU A 3 -7.01 -7.07 18.89
CA LEU A 3 -6.16 -7.33 17.76
C LEU A 3 -4.72 -7.21 18.26
N ASP A 4 -3.91 -8.22 17.99
CA ASP A 4 -2.51 -8.24 18.41
C ASP A 4 -1.77 -7.08 17.72
N THR A 5 -1.57 -5.98 18.46
CA THR A 5 -0.93 -4.76 17.96
C THR A 5 0.50 -5.03 17.49
N GLN A 6 1.16 -6.04 18.04
CA GLN A 6 2.48 -6.48 17.58
C GLN A 6 2.39 -7.11 16.18
N ALA A 7 1.39 -7.96 15.94
CA ALA A 7 1.20 -8.53 14.60
C ALA A 7 0.87 -7.46 13.55
N LEU A 8 0.06 -6.45 13.92
CA LEU A 8 -0.26 -5.32 13.04
C LEU A 8 0.98 -4.48 12.71
N SER A 9 1.81 -4.18 13.70
CA SER A 9 3.02 -3.38 13.49
C SER A 9 4.08 -4.11 12.67
N VAL A 10 4.23 -5.42 12.84
CA VAL A 10 5.28 -6.20 12.19
C VAL A 10 4.91 -6.63 10.77
N TRP A 11 3.66 -6.96 10.50
CA TRP A 11 3.24 -7.57 9.23
C TRP A 11 2.34 -6.69 8.38
N VAL A 12 1.35 -6.03 8.98
CA VAL A 12 0.33 -5.29 8.23
C VAL A 12 0.91 -3.98 7.70
N ILE A 13 1.57 -3.18 8.54
CA ILE A 13 2.11 -1.88 8.13
C ILE A 13 3.13 -2.02 7.00
N PRO A 14 4.20 -2.84 7.13
CA PRO A 14 5.12 -3.04 6.01
C PRO A 14 4.46 -3.72 4.81
N GLY A 15 3.51 -4.63 5.04
CA GLY A 15 2.78 -5.34 4.00
C GLY A 15 1.99 -4.42 3.07
N VAL A 16 1.41 -3.35 3.60
CA VAL A 16 0.56 -2.42 2.84
C VAL A 16 1.29 -1.79 1.65
N PHE A 17 2.56 -1.43 1.78
CA PHE A 17 3.34 -0.88 0.67
C PHE A 17 4.21 -1.94 -0.04
N ALA A 18 4.68 -2.97 0.66
CA ALA A 18 5.53 -4.00 0.07
C ALA A 18 4.74 -4.94 -0.87
N VAL A 19 3.50 -5.31 -0.51
CA VAL A 19 2.67 -6.20 -1.34
C VAL A 19 2.40 -5.63 -2.73
N PRO A 20 1.95 -4.35 -2.89
CA PRO A 20 1.79 -3.77 -4.21
C PRO A 20 3.11 -3.72 -5.01
N LEU A 21 4.24 -3.44 -4.35
CA LEU A 21 5.54 -3.39 -5.02
C LEU A 21 5.98 -4.76 -5.54
N ILE A 22 5.84 -5.80 -4.72
CA ILE A 22 6.13 -7.19 -5.13
C ILE A 22 5.17 -7.62 -6.25
N ALA A 23 3.89 -7.30 -6.12
CA ALA A 23 2.88 -7.59 -7.13
C ALA A 23 3.18 -6.87 -8.46
N ALA A 24 3.73 -5.65 -8.43
CA ALA A 24 4.17 -4.94 -9.62
C ALA A 24 5.27 -5.71 -10.37
N VAL A 25 6.29 -6.20 -9.66
CA VAL A 25 7.36 -7.01 -10.26
C VAL A 25 6.77 -8.30 -10.86
N VAL A 26 5.92 -8.98 -10.12
CA VAL A 26 5.28 -10.24 -10.59
C VAL A 26 4.45 -9.98 -11.84
N THR A 27 3.61 -8.95 -11.85
CA THR A 27 2.75 -8.62 -13.01
C THR A 27 3.56 -8.18 -14.21
N PHE A 28 4.69 -7.49 -14.00
CA PHE A 28 5.64 -7.14 -15.06
C PHE A 28 6.26 -8.39 -15.72
N LEU A 29 6.68 -9.37 -14.93
CA LEU A 29 7.28 -10.62 -15.44
C LEU A 29 6.26 -11.48 -16.17
N ILE A 30 5.03 -11.57 -15.66
CA ILE A 30 3.95 -12.36 -16.27
C ILE A 30 3.43 -11.70 -17.58
N GLY A 31 3.51 -10.36 -17.68
CA GLY A 31 3.01 -9.60 -18.82
C GLY A 31 1.50 -9.38 -18.80
N ALA A 32 0.96 -8.84 -19.91
CA ALA A 32 -0.46 -8.49 -20.02
C ALA A 32 -1.34 -9.73 -20.23
N ASN A 33 -1.83 -10.30 -19.16
CA ASN A 33 -2.72 -11.46 -19.19
C ASN A 33 -3.83 -11.36 -18.13
N LYS A 34 -4.74 -12.33 -18.11
CA LYS A 34 -5.85 -12.37 -17.14
C LYS A 34 -5.37 -12.41 -15.69
N THR A 35 -4.25 -13.11 -15.44
CA THR A 35 -3.65 -13.22 -14.10
C THR A 35 -3.12 -11.88 -13.62
N SER A 36 -2.42 -11.14 -14.47
CA SER A 36 -1.93 -9.78 -14.16
C SER A 36 -3.08 -8.84 -13.80
N ARG A 37 -4.18 -8.89 -14.56
CA ARG A 37 -5.39 -8.08 -14.25
C ARG A 37 -6.03 -8.48 -12.92
N ALA A 38 -6.12 -9.79 -12.64
CA ALA A 38 -6.66 -10.28 -11.38
C ALA A 38 -5.81 -9.80 -10.19
N ILE A 39 -4.47 -9.87 -10.28
CA ILE A 39 -3.56 -9.35 -9.26
C ILE A 39 -3.78 -7.86 -9.07
N GLY A 40 -3.89 -7.08 -10.17
CA GLY A 40 -4.15 -5.64 -10.11
C GLY A 40 -5.44 -5.26 -9.37
N LEU A 41 -6.48 -6.10 -9.42
CA LEU A 41 -7.73 -5.88 -8.67
C LEU A 41 -7.65 -6.41 -7.24
N LEU A 42 -6.98 -7.54 -7.01
CA LEU A 42 -6.90 -8.16 -5.69
C LEU A 42 -6.03 -7.36 -4.71
N VAL A 43 -4.95 -6.74 -5.19
CA VAL A 43 -4.04 -5.96 -4.34
C VAL A 43 -4.74 -4.77 -3.67
N PRO A 44 -5.47 -3.88 -4.38
CA PRO A 44 -6.22 -2.82 -3.71
C PRO A 44 -7.27 -3.34 -2.73
N VAL A 45 -7.94 -4.46 -3.04
CA VAL A 45 -8.89 -5.09 -2.10
C VAL A 45 -8.17 -5.56 -0.83
N ALA A 46 -7.01 -6.20 -0.96
CA ALA A 46 -6.22 -6.63 0.19
C ALA A 46 -5.77 -5.44 1.05
N VAL A 47 -5.32 -4.35 0.41
CA VAL A 47 -4.95 -3.10 1.13
C VAL A 47 -6.17 -2.46 1.79
N PHE A 48 -7.34 -2.47 1.15
CA PHE A 48 -8.57 -1.99 1.77
C PHE A 48 -8.93 -2.77 3.03
N VAL A 49 -8.85 -4.11 2.98
CA VAL A 49 -9.08 -4.94 4.18
C VAL A 49 -8.06 -4.64 5.27
N ALA A 50 -6.77 -4.51 4.91
CA ALA A 50 -5.72 -4.13 5.85
C ALA A 50 -5.98 -2.76 6.49
N SER A 51 -6.44 -1.77 5.70
CA SER A 51 -6.79 -0.44 6.22
C SER A 51 -7.96 -0.50 7.20
N MET A 52 -8.98 -1.34 6.96
CA MET A 52 -10.09 -1.52 7.91
C MET A 52 -9.62 -2.12 9.23
N LEU A 53 -8.68 -3.07 9.20
CA LEU A 53 -8.08 -3.61 10.42
C LEU A 53 -7.30 -2.53 11.19
N LEU A 54 -6.55 -1.67 10.48
CA LEU A 54 -5.85 -0.54 11.09
C LEU A 54 -6.82 0.49 11.67
N VAL A 55 -7.91 0.81 10.96
CA VAL A 55 -8.96 1.72 11.47
C VAL A 55 -9.53 1.19 12.80
N ILE A 56 -9.91 -0.08 12.84
CA ILE A 56 -10.46 -0.70 14.07
C ILE A 56 -9.44 -0.63 15.20
N ALA A 57 -8.16 -0.89 14.92
CA ALA A 57 -7.10 -0.89 15.94
C ALA A 57 -6.76 0.53 16.44
N THR A 58 -6.96 1.56 15.64
CA THR A 58 -6.63 2.96 15.97
C THR A 58 -7.84 3.79 16.43
N MET A 59 -9.07 3.23 16.43
CA MET A 59 -10.29 3.95 16.82
C MET A 59 -10.27 4.47 18.26
N GLU A 60 -9.55 3.82 19.17
CA GLU A 60 -9.43 4.23 20.58
C GLU A 60 -8.33 5.28 20.80
N GLY A 61 -7.77 5.83 19.72
CA GLY A 61 -6.71 6.84 19.77
C GLY A 61 -5.31 6.25 19.92
N GLU A 62 -5.15 4.94 19.76
CA GLU A 62 -3.84 4.29 19.76
C GLU A 62 -3.09 4.60 18.45
N VAL A 63 -1.78 4.87 18.58
CA VAL A 63 -0.88 5.05 17.45
C VAL A 63 0.01 3.82 17.35
N ILE A 64 -0.04 3.12 16.23
CA ILE A 64 0.78 1.93 16.01
C ILE A 64 2.06 2.34 15.30
N VAL A 65 3.21 2.10 15.95
CA VAL A 65 4.53 2.41 15.39
C VAL A 65 5.21 1.12 14.97
N SER A 66 5.66 1.06 13.72
CA SER A 66 6.48 -0.02 13.19
C SER A 66 7.87 0.50 12.85
N GLN A 67 8.90 -0.06 13.49
CA GLN A 67 10.29 0.23 13.18
C GLN A 67 10.84 -0.84 12.24
N VAL A 68 11.21 -0.45 11.03
CA VAL A 68 11.80 -1.39 10.06
C VAL A 68 13.17 -1.81 10.57
N ALA A 69 13.42 -3.13 10.55
CA ALA A 69 14.67 -3.78 10.95
C ALA A 69 15.02 -3.79 12.44
N GLY A 70 14.14 -3.40 13.36
CA GLY A 70 14.36 -3.54 14.81
C GLY A 70 15.52 -2.71 15.39
N TRP A 71 16.01 -1.70 14.65
CA TRP A 71 17.07 -0.81 15.12
C TRP A 71 16.49 0.22 16.09
N GLN A 72 17.22 0.52 17.15
CA GLN A 72 16.81 1.49 18.16
C GLN A 72 16.71 2.90 17.59
N GLY A 73 15.79 3.71 18.16
CA GLY A 73 15.36 5.00 17.66
C GLY A 73 16.48 5.94 17.25
N GLY A 74 16.27 6.58 16.08
CA GLY A 74 17.16 7.56 15.47
C GLY A 74 17.88 7.10 14.19
N VAL A 75 17.88 5.79 13.89
CA VAL A 75 18.48 5.23 12.66
C VAL A 75 17.47 4.42 11.84
N ALA A 76 16.37 3.98 12.46
CA ALA A 76 15.33 3.19 11.79
C ALA A 76 14.27 4.09 11.15
N ILE A 77 13.86 3.75 9.94
CA ILE A 77 12.68 4.34 9.30
C ILE A 77 11.45 3.95 10.11
N ALA A 78 10.78 4.94 10.71
CA ALA A 78 9.56 4.72 11.47
C ALA A 78 8.34 4.84 10.53
N PHE A 79 7.53 3.78 10.49
CA PHE A 79 6.18 3.85 9.95
C PHE A 79 5.19 4.01 11.10
N ILE A 80 4.26 4.93 10.93
CA ILE A 80 3.28 5.32 11.94
C ILE A 80 1.89 5.14 11.33
N ALA A 81 1.07 4.31 11.96
CA ALA A 81 -0.33 4.18 11.62
C ALA A 81 -1.19 4.84 12.71
N ASP A 82 -1.86 5.91 12.34
CA ASP A 82 -2.91 6.56 13.10
C ASP A 82 -4.26 6.43 12.39
N LEU A 83 -5.33 6.90 13.00
CA LEU A 83 -6.66 6.83 12.42
C LEU A 83 -6.74 7.55 11.06
N LEU A 84 -6.05 8.68 10.91
CA LEU A 84 -6.06 9.45 9.67
C LEU A 84 -5.37 8.68 8.54
N SER A 85 -4.16 8.17 8.77
CA SER A 85 -3.43 7.39 7.77
C SER A 85 -4.16 6.11 7.38
N ALA A 86 -4.79 5.43 8.35
CA ALA A 86 -5.61 4.25 8.09
C ALA A 86 -6.84 4.56 7.21
N LEU A 87 -7.53 5.67 7.45
CA LEU A 87 -8.65 6.13 6.62
C LEU A 87 -8.17 6.53 5.21
N MET A 88 -7.06 7.26 5.09
CA MET A 88 -6.48 7.65 3.80
C MET A 88 -6.09 6.44 2.97
N LEU A 89 -5.53 5.40 3.58
CA LEU A 89 -5.26 4.12 2.93
C LEU A 89 -6.52 3.47 2.37
N GLY A 90 -7.60 3.41 3.18
CA GLY A 90 -8.87 2.81 2.77
C GLY A 90 -9.50 3.54 1.59
N VAL A 91 -9.58 4.87 1.67
CA VAL A 91 -10.12 5.70 0.58
C VAL A 91 -9.28 5.54 -0.69
N SER A 92 -7.96 5.60 -0.59
CA SER A 92 -7.07 5.44 -1.74
C SER A 92 -7.18 4.04 -2.36
N ALA A 93 -7.24 2.99 -1.56
CA ALA A 93 -7.41 1.62 -2.05
C ALA A 93 -8.73 1.45 -2.83
N LEU A 94 -9.83 2.06 -2.33
CA LEU A 94 -11.12 2.05 -3.01
C LEU A 94 -11.07 2.82 -4.34
N LEU A 95 -10.41 3.99 -4.36
CA LEU A 95 -10.25 4.79 -5.59
C LEU A 95 -9.41 4.04 -6.62
N VAL A 96 -8.31 3.41 -6.22
CA VAL A 96 -7.46 2.62 -7.12
C VAL A 96 -8.24 1.43 -7.68
N PHE A 97 -8.97 0.70 -6.84
CA PHE A 97 -9.82 -0.41 -7.29
C PHE A 97 -10.84 0.05 -8.33
N SER A 98 -11.58 1.13 -8.04
CA SER A 98 -12.58 1.68 -8.95
C SER A 98 -11.96 2.14 -10.28
N SER A 99 -10.81 2.80 -10.23
CA SER A 99 -10.07 3.26 -11.41
C SER A 99 -9.60 2.09 -12.27
N MET A 100 -9.11 1.00 -11.65
CA MET A 100 -8.68 -0.19 -12.39
C MET A 100 -9.86 -0.92 -13.04
N VAL A 101 -11.00 -1.04 -12.33
CA VAL A 101 -12.22 -1.62 -12.91
C VAL A 101 -12.68 -0.81 -14.13
N PHE A 102 -12.69 0.52 -14.00
CA PHE A 102 -13.03 1.41 -15.11
C PHE A 102 -12.04 1.25 -16.28
N ALA A 103 -10.74 1.24 -16.02
CA ALA A 103 -9.72 1.09 -17.06
C ALA A 103 -9.87 -0.24 -17.81
N TYR A 104 -10.18 -1.32 -17.11
CA TYR A 104 -10.41 -2.62 -17.77
C TYR A 104 -11.70 -2.63 -18.57
N ALA A 105 -12.78 -2.02 -18.08
CA ALA A 105 -14.03 -1.88 -18.82
C ALA A 105 -13.86 -1.01 -20.08
N ALA A 106 -13.04 0.03 -20.02
CA ALA A 106 -12.71 0.91 -21.13
C ALA A 106 -11.67 0.33 -22.11
N GLY A 107 -11.12 -0.87 -21.83
CA GLY A 107 -10.10 -1.50 -22.66
C GLY A 107 -8.69 -0.92 -22.53
N LEU A 108 -8.46 -0.02 -21.58
CA LEU A 108 -7.16 0.66 -21.38
C LEU A 108 -6.12 -0.25 -20.71
N GLY A 109 -6.54 -1.25 -19.95
CA GLY A 109 -5.65 -2.17 -19.22
C GLY A 109 -5.01 -3.28 -20.07
N MET A 110 -4.83 -3.06 -21.38
CA MET A 110 -4.29 -4.05 -22.34
C MET A 110 -2.77 -4.02 -22.44
N ASP A 111 -2.13 -2.93 -21.99
CA ASP A 111 -0.68 -2.78 -22.02
C ASP A 111 -0.02 -3.53 -20.84
N ARG A 112 1.14 -4.15 -21.13
CA ARG A 112 1.94 -4.87 -20.12
C ARG A 112 2.48 -3.96 -19.01
N TRP A 113 2.62 -2.67 -19.26
CA TRP A 113 3.13 -1.68 -18.32
C TRP A 113 2.06 -1.11 -17.41
N PHE A 114 0.78 -1.18 -17.78
CA PHE A 114 -0.32 -0.53 -17.07
C PHE A 114 -0.44 -1.01 -15.62
N VAL A 115 -0.60 -2.33 -15.40
CA VAL A 115 -0.78 -2.88 -14.05
C VAL A 115 0.45 -2.66 -13.16
N PRO A 116 1.69 -2.98 -13.60
CA PRO A 116 2.88 -2.69 -12.82
C PRO A 116 3.03 -1.22 -12.45
N SER A 117 2.80 -0.30 -13.39
CA SER A 117 2.91 1.15 -13.13
C SER A 117 1.93 1.62 -12.06
N VAL A 118 0.66 1.22 -12.15
CA VAL A 118 -0.34 1.55 -11.13
C VAL A 118 0.05 0.98 -9.78
N LEU A 119 0.55 -0.25 -9.71
CA LEU A 119 0.94 -0.88 -8.45
C LEU A 119 2.18 -0.24 -7.82
N ILE A 120 3.18 0.20 -8.61
CA ILE A 120 4.33 0.95 -8.10
C ILE A 120 3.88 2.31 -7.56
N MET A 121 3.09 3.04 -8.34
CA MET A 121 2.56 4.34 -7.94
C MET A 121 1.79 4.24 -6.61
N THR A 122 0.89 3.28 -6.49
CA THR A 122 0.08 3.10 -5.28
C THR A 122 0.91 2.65 -4.09
N SER A 123 1.95 1.82 -4.29
CA SER A 123 2.90 1.45 -3.24
C SER A 123 3.57 2.69 -2.63
N GLY A 124 4.05 3.62 -3.46
CA GLY A 124 4.63 4.88 -3.01
C GLY A 124 3.63 5.74 -2.21
N VAL A 125 2.39 5.86 -2.71
CA VAL A 125 1.32 6.60 -2.01
C VAL A 125 1.00 5.98 -0.66
N TYR A 126 0.85 4.66 -0.58
CA TYR A 126 0.56 3.96 0.68
C TYR A 126 1.72 4.08 1.68
N GLY A 127 2.96 3.98 1.21
CA GLY A 127 4.13 4.22 2.05
C GLY A 127 4.21 5.66 2.56
N ALA A 128 3.83 6.66 1.74
CA ALA A 128 3.79 8.06 2.13
C ALA A 128 2.76 8.35 3.24
N TYR A 129 1.60 7.66 3.24
CA TYR A 129 0.60 7.82 4.30
C TYR A 129 1.04 7.27 5.66
N LEU A 130 1.88 6.25 5.64
CA LEU A 130 2.33 5.57 6.85
C LEU A 130 3.67 6.09 7.38
N THR A 131 4.41 6.87 6.60
CA THR A 131 5.75 7.28 7.04
C THR A 131 5.72 8.34 8.14
N GLY A 132 6.53 8.13 9.18
CA GLY A 132 6.80 9.12 10.23
C GLY A 132 8.09 9.91 10.04
N ASP A 133 8.79 9.72 8.91
CA ASP A 133 10.08 10.35 8.61
C ASP A 133 10.01 11.13 7.28
N LEU A 134 10.48 12.38 7.30
CA LEU A 134 10.48 13.26 6.13
C LEU A 134 11.38 12.76 4.99
N PHE A 135 12.52 12.13 5.32
CA PHE A 135 13.39 11.56 4.30
C PHE A 135 12.69 10.39 3.59
N ASN A 136 12.08 9.51 4.36
CA ASN A 136 11.31 8.39 3.80
C ASN A 136 10.07 8.87 3.03
N LEU A 137 9.42 9.95 3.47
CA LEU A 137 8.33 10.59 2.72
C LEU A 137 8.80 11.00 1.32
N PHE A 138 9.96 11.66 1.22
CA PHE A 138 10.54 12.04 -0.06
C PHE A 138 10.76 10.81 -0.95
N VAL A 139 11.35 9.74 -0.42
CA VAL A 139 11.58 8.48 -1.17
C VAL A 139 10.26 7.88 -1.65
N MET A 140 9.21 7.84 -0.81
CA MET A 140 7.91 7.28 -1.20
C MET A 140 7.20 8.12 -2.27
N VAL A 141 7.34 9.45 -2.22
CA VAL A 141 6.85 10.35 -3.27
C VAL A 141 7.60 10.09 -4.59
N GLU A 142 8.92 9.94 -4.56
CA GLU A 142 9.71 9.58 -5.75
C GLU A 142 9.25 8.24 -6.36
N VAL A 143 9.02 7.23 -5.53
CA VAL A 143 8.48 5.93 -5.99
C VAL A 143 7.12 6.10 -6.65
N ALA A 144 6.26 6.99 -6.13
CA ALA A 144 4.95 7.25 -6.71
C ALA A 144 5.03 8.01 -8.05
N LEU A 145 6.01 8.91 -8.20
CA LEU A 145 6.16 9.74 -9.39
C LEU A 145 6.80 9.02 -10.58
N LEU A 146 7.70 8.04 -10.32
CA LEU A 146 8.43 7.34 -11.38
C LEU A 146 7.52 6.70 -12.46
N PRO A 147 6.40 6.06 -12.14
CA PRO A 147 5.54 5.42 -13.12
C PRO A 147 4.39 6.30 -13.62
N SER A 148 4.24 7.53 -13.11
CA SER A 148 3.10 8.40 -13.44
C SER A 148 3.22 9.16 -14.78
#